data_49038dc1928725b5ac13566093f2bf55
#
_entry.id   49038dc1928725b5ac13566093f2bf55
#
_cell.length_a   1.000
_cell.length_b   1.000
_cell.length_c   1.000
_cell.angle_alpha   90.00
_cell.angle_beta   90.00
_cell.angle_gamma   90.00
#
_symmetry.space_group_name_H-M   'P 1'
#
loop_
_entity.id
_entity.type
_entity.pdbx_description
1 polymer ?
#
loop_
_entity_poly.entity_id
_entity_poly.type
_entity_poly.pdbx_seq_one_letter_code
_entity_poly.pdbx_strand_id
1 'polypeptide(L)'
;DGRDGLTANPDGEFEYVGRLFWEPFKNSASNTGTLGIGVAASVGDTVGSGNNFLPRYRTPGQEQFFGYGSNIAADGERLRQTVQGYYYRGTFGVLGEWIESSQDVRVASGTGAGTRATLRNDAWQISGGWVLTGEDAGYRGVVKPSSPFAIGGDGWGALELAARYGRLEIDEGAFPLFANAASSAQAIRSWGLGLNWYLTQNFKLVTNYTQASFDGGAAAGADRADEKALFTRAQLSF
;
A
#
# COMPACT_ATOMS: atom_id res chain seq x y z
N ASP A 1 13.77 6.68 8.18
CA ASP A 1 13.25 7.96 8.35
C ASP A 1 13.08 8.77 7.11
N GLY A 2 13.11 9.16 6.27
CA GLY A 2 12.85 10.02 5.16
C GLY A 2 12.16 9.35 4.01
N ARG A 3 12.28 9.95 2.88
CA ARG A 3 11.83 9.46 1.60
C ARG A 3 12.79 8.37 1.11
N ASP A 4 12.26 7.36 0.41
CA ASP A 4 13.09 6.33 -0.24
C ASP A 4 14.28 6.93 -1.02
N GLY A 5 15.46 6.37 -0.83
CA GLY A 5 16.69 6.81 -1.48
C GLY A 5 17.48 7.90 -0.75
N LEU A 6 17.05 8.34 0.43
CA LEU A 6 17.91 9.18 1.27
C LEU A 6 18.90 8.30 2.05
N THR A 7 20.16 8.69 1.98
CA THR A 7 21.26 7.96 2.62
C THR A 7 21.75 8.59 3.92
N ALA A 8 21.21 9.77 4.28
CA ALA A 8 21.62 10.48 5.49
C ALA A 8 20.47 10.53 6.50
N ASN A 9 20.78 10.27 7.76
CA ASN A 9 19.93 10.60 8.89
C ASN A 9 20.26 12.03 9.32
N PRO A 10 19.33 13.00 9.20
CA PRO A 10 19.63 14.41 9.43
C PRO A 10 19.52 14.84 10.89
N ASP A 11 18.94 13.99 11.74
CA ASP A 11 18.70 14.26 13.15
C ASP A 11 19.21 13.12 14.03
N GLY A 12 19.17 13.30 15.33
CA GLY A 12 19.54 12.29 16.33
C GLY A 12 18.33 11.61 16.98
N GLU A 13 17.13 11.83 16.43
CA GLU A 13 15.89 11.38 17.03
C GLU A 13 15.64 9.88 16.78
N PHE A 14 14.99 9.25 17.75
CA PHE A 14 14.63 7.84 17.68
C PHE A 14 13.19 7.67 17.21
N GLU A 15 12.96 6.65 16.40
CA GLU A 15 11.63 6.15 16.11
C GLU A 15 11.38 4.86 16.89
N TYR A 16 10.28 4.81 17.65
CA TYR A 16 9.84 3.62 18.39
C TYR A 16 8.79 2.89 17.56
N VAL A 17 9.00 1.58 17.40
CA VAL A 17 8.13 0.74 16.58
C VAL A 17 7.65 -0.45 17.41
N GLY A 18 6.33 -0.68 17.41
CA GLY A 18 5.72 -1.83 18.06
C GLY A 18 4.75 -2.55 17.14
N ARG A 19 4.71 -3.89 17.22
CA ARG A 19 3.76 -4.73 16.49
C ARG A 19 3.31 -5.90 17.34
N LEU A 20 1.99 -6.14 17.34
CA LEU A 20 1.38 -7.36 17.86
C LEU A 20 0.67 -8.07 16.71
N PHE A 21 0.85 -9.39 16.63
CA PHE A 21 0.21 -10.21 15.61
C PHE A 21 -0.25 -11.52 16.22
N TRP A 22 -1.49 -11.93 15.93
CA TRP A 22 -2.13 -13.10 16.50
C TRP A 22 -2.74 -13.99 15.42
N GLU A 23 -2.43 -15.28 15.45
CA GLU A 23 -2.96 -16.32 14.55
C GLU A 23 -3.65 -17.41 15.40
N PRO A 24 -4.93 -17.23 15.78
CA PRO A 24 -5.62 -18.10 16.74
C PRO A 24 -5.76 -19.55 16.28
N PHE A 25 -5.77 -19.81 14.98
CA PHE A 25 -6.05 -21.14 14.41
C PHE A 25 -4.84 -21.75 13.69
N LYS A 26 -3.64 -21.21 13.84
CA LYS A 26 -2.45 -21.66 13.11
C LYS A 26 -2.12 -23.14 13.26
N ASN A 27 -2.42 -23.72 14.44
CA ASN A 27 -2.13 -25.12 14.76
C ASN A 27 -3.40 -25.95 14.96
N SER A 28 -4.56 -25.43 14.54
CA SER A 28 -5.81 -26.16 14.69
C SER A 28 -5.93 -27.25 13.62
N ALA A 29 -6.15 -28.49 14.06
CA ALA A 29 -6.48 -29.61 13.17
C ALA A 29 -7.88 -29.48 12.55
N SER A 30 -8.65 -28.44 12.91
CA SER A 30 -9.99 -28.19 12.40
C SER A 30 -9.92 -27.47 11.04
N ASN A 31 -10.85 -27.81 10.15
CA ASN A 31 -11.03 -27.17 8.84
C ASN A 31 -11.60 -25.73 8.95
N THR A 32 -11.20 -24.97 9.99
CA THR A 32 -11.69 -23.61 10.27
C THR A 32 -11.00 -22.53 9.43
N GLY A 33 -9.94 -22.86 8.71
CA GLY A 33 -9.14 -21.89 7.99
C GLY A 33 -8.07 -21.21 8.87
N THR A 34 -7.31 -20.31 8.28
CA THR A 34 -6.25 -19.52 8.95
C THR A 34 -6.71 -18.09 9.08
N LEU A 35 -6.80 -17.59 10.31
CA LEU A 35 -7.10 -16.20 10.64
C LEU A 35 -5.84 -15.55 11.21
N GLY A 36 -5.48 -14.38 10.72
CA GLY A 36 -4.46 -13.53 11.30
C GLY A 36 -4.99 -12.12 11.53
N ILE A 37 -4.69 -11.55 12.70
CA ILE A 37 -5.05 -10.17 13.06
C ILE A 37 -3.79 -9.51 13.62
N GLY A 38 -3.50 -8.30 13.20
CA GLY A 38 -2.35 -7.54 13.64
C GLY A 38 -2.63 -6.07 13.83
N VAL A 39 -1.92 -5.48 14.77
CA VAL A 39 -1.84 -4.04 14.99
C VAL A 39 -0.37 -3.63 15.08
N ALA A 40 -0.04 -2.48 14.53
CA ALA A 40 1.29 -1.91 14.65
C ALA A 40 1.21 -0.39 14.77
N ALA A 41 2.20 0.19 15.44
CA ALA A 41 2.39 1.63 15.50
C ALA A 41 3.87 1.98 15.48
N SER A 42 4.19 3.16 14.93
CA SER A 42 5.49 3.78 15.09
C SER A 42 5.33 5.25 15.44
N VAL A 43 6.16 5.75 16.34
CA VAL A 43 6.16 7.14 16.77
C VAL A 43 7.60 7.64 16.93
N GLY A 44 7.85 8.86 16.49
CA GLY A 44 9.15 9.52 16.62
C GLY A 44 9.09 10.94 16.08
N ASP A 45 10.03 11.76 16.48
CA ASP A 45 10.17 13.11 15.96
C ASP A 45 10.94 13.09 14.63
N THR A 46 10.56 13.98 13.73
CA THR A 46 11.23 14.15 12.44
C THR A 46 11.38 15.62 12.14
N VAL A 47 12.62 16.06 11.90
CA VAL A 47 12.94 17.45 11.55
C VAL A 47 13.61 17.49 10.18
N GLY A 48 13.06 18.30 9.27
CA GLY A 48 13.54 18.41 7.90
C GLY A 48 13.81 19.85 7.46
N SER A 49 14.57 19.99 6.38
CA SER A 49 14.84 21.26 5.72
C SER A 49 14.19 21.33 4.33
N GLY A 50 12.90 21.16 4.26
CA GLY A 50 12.12 21.01 3.04
C GLY A 50 11.38 19.67 3.02
N ASN A 51 10.75 19.32 1.89
CA ASN A 51 9.85 18.16 1.83
C ASN A 51 10.55 16.78 1.73
N ASN A 52 11.84 16.72 2.02
CA ASN A 52 12.63 15.49 1.87
C ASN A 52 12.23 14.36 2.83
N PHE A 53 11.71 14.72 4.00
CA PHE A 53 11.27 13.78 5.03
C PHE A 53 9.74 13.63 5.09
N LEU A 54 9.04 14.24 4.15
CA LEU A 54 7.60 14.13 4.01
C LEU A 54 7.23 13.05 2.98
N PRO A 55 6.10 12.35 3.18
CA PRO A 55 5.68 11.29 2.28
C PRO A 55 5.33 11.82 0.89
N ARG A 56 5.51 10.96 -0.11
CA ARG A 56 5.00 11.13 -1.47
C ARG A 56 4.18 9.92 -1.80
N TYR A 57 2.91 10.15 -2.13
CA TYR A 57 2.03 9.04 -2.44
C TYR A 57 1.96 8.81 -3.95
N ARG A 58 1.96 7.52 -4.30
CA ARG A 58 1.95 7.06 -5.69
C ARG A 58 0.78 6.15 -5.93
N THR A 59 0.32 6.16 -7.17
CA THR A 59 -0.69 5.23 -7.69
C THR A 59 -0.14 3.80 -7.76
N PRO A 60 -0.98 2.78 -7.97
CA PRO A 60 -0.51 1.44 -8.33
C PRO A 60 0.40 1.42 -9.58
N GLY A 61 0.21 2.36 -10.52
CA GLY A 61 1.05 2.56 -11.71
C GLY A 61 2.36 3.30 -11.45
N GLN A 62 2.64 3.67 -10.19
CA GLN A 62 3.85 4.39 -9.74
C GLN A 62 3.88 5.88 -10.08
N GLU A 63 2.81 6.45 -10.60
CA GLU A 63 2.69 7.88 -10.80
C GLU A 63 2.42 8.62 -9.48
N GLN A 64 3.11 9.70 -9.22
CA GLN A 64 2.88 10.51 -8.03
C GLN A 64 1.56 11.27 -8.16
N PHE A 65 0.65 11.13 -7.18
CA PHE A 65 -0.60 11.87 -7.15
C PHE A 65 -0.66 12.90 -6.01
N PHE A 66 0.19 12.76 -5.00
CA PHE A 66 0.30 13.70 -3.89
C PHE A 66 1.74 13.93 -3.48
N GLY A 67 2.05 15.16 -3.09
CA GLY A 67 3.29 15.54 -2.43
C GLY A 67 3.19 16.95 -1.85
N TYR A 68 3.90 17.15 -0.76
CA TYR A 68 4.02 18.45 -0.11
C TYR A 68 4.86 19.44 -0.95
N GLY A 69 4.57 20.73 -0.82
CA GLY A 69 5.35 21.80 -1.42
C GLY A 69 6.83 21.73 -1.04
N SER A 70 7.71 22.19 -1.91
CA SER A 70 9.18 22.17 -1.66
C SER A 70 9.60 23.02 -0.46
N ASN A 71 8.78 24.00 -0.09
CA ASN A 71 8.94 24.88 1.06
C ASN A 71 8.32 24.34 2.36
N ILE A 72 7.81 23.13 2.38
CA ILE A 72 7.23 22.48 3.55
C ILE A 72 8.24 21.52 4.14
N ALA A 73 8.37 21.53 5.46
CA ALA A 73 9.29 20.67 6.18
C ALA A 73 8.57 19.86 7.27
N ALA A 74 9.06 18.67 7.56
CA ALA A 74 8.73 17.95 8.77
C ALA A 74 9.25 18.72 9.98
N ASP A 75 8.46 18.86 11.06
CA ASP A 75 8.83 19.68 12.21
C ASP A 75 8.14 19.18 13.50
N GLY A 76 8.44 17.96 13.90
CA GLY A 76 7.93 17.35 15.12
C GLY A 76 7.45 15.92 14.94
N GLU A 77 6.44 15.54 15.70
CA GLU A 77 5.97 14.16 15.80
C GLU A 77 5.47 13.60 14.46
N ARG A 78 5.86 12.36 14.22
CA ARG A 78 5.29 11.48 13.20
C ARG A 78 4.77 10.22 13.88
N LEU A 79 3.47 10.02 13.82
CA LEU A 79 2.79 8.82 14.30
C LEU A 79 2.23 8.05 13.10
N ARG A 80 2.49 6.76 13.03
CA ARG A 80 1.86 5.85 12.06
C ARG A 80 1.26 4.68 12.79
N GLN A 81 0.04 4.30 12.42
CA GLN A 81 -0.65 3.18 13.03
C GLN A 81 -1.42 2.38 12.00
N THR A 82 -1.52 1.08 12.20
CA THR A 82 -2.21 0.18 11.28
C THR A 82 -2.93 -0.94 12.02
N VAL A 83 -4.06 -1.34 11.44
CA VAL A 83 -4.79 -2.56 11.77
C VAL A 83 -4.88 -3.39 10.51
N GLN A 84 -4.51 -4.67 10.59
CA GLN A 84 -4.54 -5.58 9.46
C GLN A 84 -5.13 -6.93 9.85
N GLY A 85 -5.73 -7.62 8.89
CA GLY A 85 -6.22 -8.96 9.10
C GLY A 85 -6.35 -9.74 7.81
N TYR A 86 -6.29 -11.06 7.93
CA TYR A 86 -6.55 -11.96 6.81
C TYR A 86 -7.30 -13.21 7.25
N TYR A 87 -8.00 -13.79 6.32
CA TYR A 87 -8.63 -15.11 6.48
C TYR A 87 -8.47 -15.92 5.22
N TYR A 88 -7.97 -17.15 5.35
CA TYR A 88 -7.81 -18.12 4.27
C TYR A 88 -8.46 -19.43 4.63
N ARG A 89 -9.24 -19.98 3.69
CA ARG A 89 -9.86 -21.31 3.83
C ARG A 89 -10.02 -21.97 2.47
N GLY A 90 -9.46 -23.17 2.32
CA GLY A 90 -9.48 -23.88 1.04
C GLY A 90 -8.96 -23.00 -0.08
N THR A 91 -9.67 -22.91 -1.17
CA THR A 91 -9.26 -22.15 -2.37
C THR A 91 -9.44 -20.64 -2.25
N PHE A 92 -9.95 -20.12 -1.13
CA PHE A 92 -10.32 -18.71 -0.99
C PHE A 92 -9.54 -18.01 0.12
N GLY A 93 -9.17 -16.76 -0.15
CA GLY A 93 -8.53 -15.90 0.83
C GLY A 93 -8.97 -14.45 0.71
N VAL A 94 -8.97 -13.75 1.84
CA VAL A 94 -9.22 -12.31 1.94
C VAL A 94 -8.22 -11.67 2.91
N LEU A 95 -7.83 -10.45 2.60
CA LEU A 95 -6.92 -9.63 3.41
C LEU A 95 -7.48 -8.21 3.42
N GLY A 96 -7.44 -7.56 4.59
CA GLY A 96 -7.79 -6.16 4.77
C GLY A 96 -6.76 -5.45 5.62
N GLU A 97 -6.59 -4.15 5.38
CA GLU A 97 -5.69 -3.29 6.13
C GLU A 97 -6.23 -1.87 6.15
N TRP A 98 -6.07 -1.21 7.29
CA TRP A 98 -6.24 0.22 7.45
C TRP A 98 -4.98 0.82 8.07
N ILE A 99 -4.58 1.99 7.62
CA ILE A 99 -3.41 2.72 8.09
C ILE A 99 -3.72 4.21 8.20
N GLU A 100 -3.25 4.83 9.27
CA GLU A 100 -3.22 6.28 9.46
C GLU A 100 -1.77 6.74 9.65
N SER A 101 -1.44 7.89 9.06
CA SER A 101 -0.16 8.56 9.23
C SER A 101 -0.39 10.01 9.58
N SER A 102 0.01 10.40 10.79
CA SER A 102 0.00 11.78 11.29
C SER A 102 1.41 12.34 11.27
N GLN A 103 1.57 13.59 10.82
CA GLN A 103 2.87 14.26 10.72
C GLN A 103 2.73 15.74 11.06
N ASP A 104 3.59 16.21 11.97
CA ASP A 104 3.79 17.63 12.21
C ASP A 104 4.60 18.26 11.10
N VAL A 105 4.06 19.31 10.51
CA VAL A 105 4.65 20.01 9.37
C VAL A 105 4.72 21.50 9.61
N ARG A 106 5.67 22.16 8.95
CA ARG A 106 5.85 23.60 9.00
C ARG A 106 6.11 24.17 7.59
N VAL A 107 5.57 25.35 7.33
CA VAL A 107 6.00 26.17 6.18
C VAL A 107 7.38 26.77 6.50
N ALA A 108 8.42 26.28 5.85
CA ALA A 108 9.79 26.67 6.12
C ALA A 108 10.16 28.03 5.51
N SER A 109 9.52 28.42 4.39
CA SER A 109 9.78 29.69 3.70
C SER A 109 8.61 30.12 2.81
N GLY A 110 8.63 31.37 2.38
CA GLY A 110 7.61 31.94 1.49
C GLY A 110 6.33 32.35 2.21
N THR A 111 5.21 32.36 1.48
CA THR A 111 3.89 32.72 2.02
C THR A 111 3.48 31.79 3.14
N GLY A 112 3.12 32.35 4.31
CA GLY A 112 2.75 31.57 5.48
C GLY A 112 3.95 30.98 6.26
N ALA A 113 5.18 31.44 6.01
CA ALA A 113 6.38 30.95 6.72
C ALA A 113 6.17 30.97 8.25
N GLY A 114 6.53 29.86 8.90
CA GLY A 114 6.32 29.65 10.34
C GLY A 114 4.98 29.00 10.70
N THR A 115 4.01 28.92 9.78
CA THR A 115 2.74 28.20 10.03
C THR A 115 3.02 26.72 10.22
N ARG A 116 2.42 26.13 11.26
CA ARG A 116 2.53 24.70 11.62
C ARG A 116 1.16 24.05 11.59
N ALA A 117 1.14 22.76 11.30
CA ALA A 117 -0.04 21.91 11.37
C ALA A 117 0.35 20.48 11.65
N THR A 118 -0.56 19.71 12.25
CA THR A 118 -0.51 18.25 12.28
C THR A 118 -1.45 17.74 11.21
N LEU A 119 -0.93 17.07 10.19
CA LEU A 119 -1.71 16.56 9.06
C LEU A 119 -1.85 15.04 9.14
N ARG A 120 -3.08 14.54 8.97
CA ARG A 120 -3.44 13.13 9.08
C ARG A 120 -3.91 12.60 7.75
N ASN A 121 -3.20 11.61 7.23
CA ASN A 121 -3.60 10.91 6.02
C ASN A 121 -3.98 9.49 6.39
N ASP A 122 -5.08 8.98 5.85
CA ASP A 122 -5.51 7.62 6.08
C ASP A 122 -5.70 6.84 4.79
N ALA A 123 -5.56 5.52 4.90
CA ALA A 123 -5.77 4.63 3.79
C ALA A 123 -6.34 3.29 4.26
N TRP A 124 -7.11 2.65 3.42
CA TRP A 124 -7.54 1.29 3.63
C TRP A 124 -7.55 0.50 2.32
N GLN A 125 -7.40 -0.80 2.44
CA GLN A 125 -7.54 -1.71 1.32
C GLN A 125 -8.17 -3.02 1.75
N ILE A 126 -8.84 -3.66 0.78
CA ILE A 126 -9.27 -5.04 0.86
C ILE A 126 -8.83 -5.75 -0.41
N SER A 127 -8.34 -6.96 -0.29
CA SER A 127 -8.02 -7.83 -1.41
C SER A 127 -8.50 -9.25 -1.15
N GLY A 128 -8.87 -9.96 -2.22
CA GLY A 128 -9.27 -11.36 -2.17
C GLY A 128 -8.65 -12.14 -3.30
N GLY A 129 -8.46 -13.44 -3.09
CA GLY A 129 -7.96 -14.39 -4.07
C GLY A 129 -8.82 -15.65 -4.11
N TRP A 130 -8.95 -16.22 -5.29
CA TRP A 130 -9.64 -17.49 -5.51
C TRP A 130 -8.80 -18.38 -6.43
N VAL A 131 -8.32 -19.50 -5.90
CA VAL A 131 -7.58 -20.52 -6.64
C VAL A 131 -8.56 -21.39 -7.41
N LEU A 132 -8.62 -21.21 -8.73
CA LEU A 132 -9.59 -21.84 -9.63
C LEU A 132 -9.34 -23.34 -9.81
N THR A 133 -8.09 -23.76 -9.67
CA THR A 133 -7.64 -25.14 -9.87
C THR A 133 -7.77 -26.04 -8.65
N GLY A 134 -8.19 -25.49 -7.50
CA GLY A 134 -8.56 -26.26 -6.34
C GLY A 134 -7.50 -26.38 -5.24
N GLU A 135 -6.32 -25.85 -5.44
CA GLU A 135 -5.29 -25.77 -4.40
C GLU A 135 -5.68 -24.79 -3.29
N ASP A 136 -5.15 -24.99 -2.09
CA ASP A 136 -5.39 -24.10 -0.97
C ASP A 136 -4.77 -22.72 -1.22
N ALA A 137 -5.58 -21.70 -1.01
CA ALA A 137 -5.12 -20.31 -0.96
C ALA A 137 -4.33 -20.06 0.33
N GLY A 138 -3.34 -19.19 0.26
CA GLY A 138 -2.54 -18.83 1.43
C GLY A 138 -1.94 -17.44 1.31
N TYR A 139 -1.56 -16.86 2.44
CA TYR A 139 -0.93 -15.53 2.48
C TYR A 139 0.31 -15.41 1.56
N ARG A 140 1.01 -16.52 1.31
CA ARG A 140 2.17 -16.58 0.43
C ARG A 140 1.83 -16.94 -1.02
N GLY A 141 0.54 -17.13 -1.33
CA GLY A 141 0.06 -17.67 -2.60
C GLY A 141 0.10 -19.19 -2.64
N VAL A 142 -0.07 -19.76 -3.84
CA VAL A 142 0.01 -21.21 -4.06
C VAL A 142 1.47 -21.63 -4.03
N VAL A 143 1.83 -22.48 -3.06
CA VAL A 143 3.24 -22.91 -2.88
C VAL A 143 3.62 -23.98 -3.92
N LYS A 144 2.68 -24.89 -4.24
CA LYS A 144 2.92 -26.01 -5.17
C LYS A 144 1.64 -26.36 -5.92
N PRO A 145 1.60 -26.20 -7.24
CA PRO A 145 0.47 -26.70 -8.04
C PRO A 145 0.29 -28.20 -7.91
N SER A 146 -0.93 -28.67 -7.83
CA SER A 146 -1.26 -30.10 -7.78
C SER A 146 -0.88 -30.83 -9.07
N SER A 147 -0.97 -30.14 -10.21
CA SER A 147 -0.58 -30.62 -11.53
C SER A 147 0.34 -29.59 -12.20
N PRO A 148 1.67 -29.60 -11.90
CA PRO A 148 2.60 -28.62 -12.45
C PRO A 148 2.62 -28.62 -13.98
N PHE A 149 2.79 -27.43 -14.55
CA PHE A 149 2.95 -27.28 -16.01
C PHE A 149 4.19 -28.03 -16.51
N ALA A 150 4.01 -28.80 -17.55
CA ALA A 150 5.09 -29.49 -18.26
C ALA A 150 4.88 -29.39 -19.78
N ILE A 151 5.96 -29.07 -20.50
CA ILE A 151 5.92 -29.02 -21.95
C ILE A 151 5.69 -30.46 -22.50
N GLY A 152 4.59 -30.64 -23.26
CA GLY A 152 4.18 -31.96 -23.76
C GLY A 152 3.50 -32.86 -22.75
N GLY A 153 3.21 -32.36 -21.56
CA GLY A 153 2.42 -33.03 -20.50
C GLY A 153 1.02 -32.43 -20.34
N ASP A 154 0.19 -33.06 -19.49
CA ASP A 154 -1.20 -32.65 -19.25
C ASP A 154 -1.34 -31.62 -18.12
N GLY A 155 -0.27 -31.29 -17.41
CA GLY A 155 -0.28 -30.36 -16.29
C GLY A 155 -0.33 -28.89 -16.74
N TRP A 156 -1.25 -28.12 -16.14
CA TRP A 156 -1.40 -26.68 -16.45
C TRP A 156 -0.86 -25.76 -15.34
N GLY A 157 -0.44 -26.29 -14.21
CA GLY A 157 -0.13 -25.50 -13.03
C GLY A 157 -1.39 -25.11 -12.26
N ALA A 158 -1.29 -24.08 -11.40
CA ALA A 158 -2.42 -23.55 -10.65
C ALA A 158 -2.77 -22.13 -11.12
N LEU A 159 -4.05 -21.80 -11.15
CA LEU A 159 -4.59 -20.51 -11.53
C LEU A 159 -5.33 -19.87 -10.37
N GLU A 160 -5.00 -18.61 -10.08
CA GLU A 160 -5.65 -17.81 -9.06
C GLU A 160 -6.14 -16.49 -9.66
N LEU A 161 -7.41 -16.16 -9.44
CA LEU A 161 -7.95 -14.84 -9.67
C LEU A 161 -7.81 -14.02 -8.40
N ALA A 162 -7.34 -12.79 -8.52
CA ALA A 162 -7.21 -11.85 -7.42
C ALA A 162 -7.94 -10.55 -7.74
N ALA A 163 -8.53 -9.94 -6.73
CA ALA A 163 -9.14 -8.62 -6.81
C ALA A 163 -8.69 -7.77 -5.63
N ARG A 164 -8.54 -6.48 -5.84
CA ARG A 164 -8.19 -5.50 -4.81
C ARG A 164 -9.01 -4.24 -5.00
N TYR A 165 -9.41 -3.62 -3.88
CA TYR A 165 -9.96 -2.28 -3.84
C TYR A 165 -9.33 -1.52 -2.66
N GLY A 166 -9.07 -0.22 -2.83
CA GLY A 166 -8.54 0.62 -1.76
C GLY A 166 -8.76 2.10 -2.01
N ARG A 167 -8.66 2.86 -0.93
CA ARG A 167 -8.77 4.33 -0.91
C ARG A 167 -7.66 4.89 -0.02
N LEU A 168 -7.13 6.06 -0.42
CA LEU A 168 -6.26 6.89 0.41
C LEU A 168 -6.79 8.30 0.38
N GLU A 169 -6.89 8.92 1.56
CA GLU A 169 -7.35 10.29 1.76
C GLU A 169 -6.24 11.12 2.38
N ILE A 170 -6.10 12.33 1.88
CA ILE A 170 -5.18 13.35 2.37
C ILE A 170 -5.97 14.31 3.25
N ASP A 171 -5.39 14.70 4.38
CA ASP A 171 -5.94 15.72 5.26
C ASP A 171 -6.32 16.98 4.47
N GLU A 172 -7.55 17.44 4.60
CA GLU A 172 -8.03 18.65 3.94
C GLU A 172 -7.22 19.88 4.33
N GLY A 173 -6.69 19.92 5.57
CA GLY A 173 -5.80 20.96 6.06
C GLY A 173 -4.48 21.06 5.32
N ALA A 174 -4.12 20.07 4.50
CA ALA A 174 -2.95 20.15 3.63
C ALA A 174 -3.10 21.23 2.53
N PHE A 175 -4.34 21.57 2.17
CA PHE A 175 -4.62 22.46 1.03
C PHE A 175 -5.14 23.83 1.46
N PRO A 176 -4.76 24.90 0.74
CA PRO A 176 -3.75 24.95 -0.33
C PRO A 176 -2.33 25.21 0.18
N LEU A 177 -2.13 25.38 1.50
CA LEU A 177 -0.89 25.93 2.07
C LEU A 177 0.28 24.95 2.03
N PHE A 178 0.03 23.69 2.38
CA PHE A 178 1.08 22.66 2.49
C PHE A 178 1.21 21.82 1.22
N ALA A 179 0.17 21.75 0.38
CA ALA A 179 0.18 21.05 -0.89
C ALA A 179 -0.56 21.87 -1.95
N ASN A 180 -0.10 21.77 -3.20
CA ASN A 180 -0.72 22.47 -4.32
C ASN A 180 -1.90 21.65 -4.87
N ALA A 181 -3.14 22.13 -4.68
CA ALA A 181 -4.35 21.48 -5.15
C ALA A 181 -4.44 21.29 -6.68
N ALA A 182 -3.69 22.07 -7.47
CA ALA A 182 -3.66 21.92 -8.93
C ALA A 182 -2.77 20.76 -9.41
N SER A 183 -2.02 20.11 -8.51
CA SER A 183 -1.10 19.01 -8.85
C SER A 183 -1.11 17.86 -7.85
N SER A 184 -1.77 18.04 -6.72
CA SER A 184 -1.91 17.03 -5.68
C SER A 184 -3.39 16.73 -5.45
N ALA A 185 -3.79 15.48 -5.65
CA ALA A 185 -5.16 15.05 -5.39
C ALA A 185 -5.40 14.89 -3.88
N GLN A 186 -6.63 15.18 -3.45
CA GLN A 186 -7.07 15.03 -2.07
C GLN A 186 -7.36 13.57 -1.72
N ALA A 187 -7.83 12.79 -2.68
CA ALA A 187 -8.03 11.36 -2.49
C ALA A 187 -7.75 10.56 -3.77
N ILE A 188 -7.45 9.29 -3.58
CA ILE A 188 -7.37 8.29 -4.64
C ILE A 188 -8.23 7.09 -4.27
N ARG A 189 -8.98 6.57 -5.23
CA ARG A 189 -9.63 5.26 -5.18
C ARG A 189 -9.01 4.39 -6.26
N SER A 190 -8.66 3.18 -5.91
CA SER A 190 -8.08 2.26 -6.88
C SER A 190 -8.69 0.88 -6.75
N TRP A 191 -8.90 0.24 -7.90
CA TRP A 191 -9.24 -1.17 -7.96
C TRP A 191 -8.31 -1.89 -8.92
N GLY A 192 -8.19 -3.20 -8.74
CA GLY A 192 -7.37 -4.02 -9.60
C GLY A 192 -7.89 -5.44 -9.68
N LEU A 193 -7.65 -6.07 -10.82
CA LEU A 193 -7.88 -7.49 -11.07
C LEU A 193 -6.56 -8.13 -11.49
N GLY A 194 -6.30 -9.31 -10.97
CA GLY A 194 -5.08 -10.05 -11.24
C GLY A 194 -5.35 -11.50 -11.61
N LEU A 195 -4.52 -12.03 -12.50
CA LEU A 195 -4.40 -13.45 -12.80
C LEU A 195 -3.00 -13.90 -12.42
N ASN A 196 -2.91 -14.81 -11.46
CA ASN A 196 -1.67 -15.46 -11.07
C ASN A 196 -1.68 -16.88 -11.65
N TRP A 197 -0.70 -17.17 -12.47
CA TRP A 197 -0.50 -18.51 -13.04
C TRP A 197 0.78 -19.11 -12.44
N TYR A 198 0.62 -20.03 -11.53
CA TYR A 198 1.68 -20.79 -10.90
C TYR A 198 1.98 -22.01 -11.77
N LEU A 199 2.93 -21.89 -12.70
CA LEU A 199 3.30 -22.98 -13.59
C LEU A 199 3.93 -24.14 -12.82
N THR A 200 4.86 -23.80 -11.92
CA THR A 200 5.51 -24.76 -11.02
C THR A 200 5.63 -24.14 -9.62
N GLN A 201 6.15 -24.85 -8.65
CA GLN A 201 6.46 -24.27 -7.34
C GLN A 201 7.49 -23.12 -7.39
N ASN A 202 8.30 -23.08 -8.46
CA ASN A 202 9.41 -22.13 -8.60
C ASN A 202 9.15 -21.03 -9.62
N PHE A 203 8.16 -21.19 -10.51
CA PHE A 203 7.91 -20.26 -11.60
C PHE A 203 6.45 -19.87 -11.69
N LYS A 204 6.19 -18.56 -11.68
CA LYS A 204 4.84 -18.01 -11.87
C LYS A 204 4.83 -16.80 -12.80
N LEU A 205 3.73 -16.65 -13.51
CA LEU A 205 3.36 -15.47 -14.27
C LEU A 205 2.24 -14.74 -13.54
N VAL A 206 2.34 -13.42 -13.47
CA VAL A 206 1.34 -12.57 -12.84
C VAL A 206 0.96 -11.47 -13.81
N THR A 207 -0.32 -11.32 -14.12
CA THR A 207 -0.84 -10.21 -14.92
C THR A 207 -1.89 -9.47 -14.11
N ASN A 208 -1.70 -8.16 -13.96
CA ASN A 208 -2.59 -7.29 -13.18
C ASN A 208 -3.05 -6.11 -14.05
N TYR A 209 -4.34 -5.86 -14.05
CA TYR A 209 -4.92 -4.60 -14.51
C TYR A 209 -5.32 -3.77 -13.30
N THR A 210 -5.00 -2.48 -13.30
CA THR A 210 -5.37 -1.54 -12.24
C THR A 210 -5.96 -0.27 -12.85
N GLN A 211 -6.94 0.31 -12.15
CA GLN A 211 -7.47 1.63 -12.44
C GLN A 211 -7.52 2.45 -11.17
N ALA A 212 -7.10 3.70 -11.25
CA ALA A 212 -7.15 4.69 -10.19
C ALA A 212 -7.93 5.92 -10.65
N SER A 213 -8.81 6.42 -9.79
CA SER A 213 -9.54 7.67 -9.93
C SER A 213 -9.20 8.60 -8.77
N PHE A 214 -9.30 9.90 -9.00
CA PHE A 214 -8.81 10.92 -8.10
C PHE A 214 -9.93 11.91 -7.75
N ASP A 215 -9.85 12.46 -6.53
CA ASP A 215 -10.63 13.62 -6.13
C ASP A 215 -9.65 14.82 -6.11
N GLY A 216 -9.82 15.78 -7.02
CA GLY A 216 -8.91 16.92 -7.23
C GLY A 216 -7.61 16.54 -7.98
N GLY A 217 -6.57 17.38 -7.82
CA GLY A 217 -5.25 17.16 -8.42
C GLY A 217 -5.07 17.71 -9.84
N ALA A 218 -6.03 18.49 -10.33
CA ALA A 218 -5.92 19.23 -11.60
C ALA A 218 -6.24 20.72 -11.41
N ALA A 219 -6.02 21.52 -12.45
CA ALA A 219 -6.23 22.94 -12.42
C ALA A 219 -7.69 23.31 -12.09
N ALA A 220 -7.87 24.45 -11.42
CA ALA A 220 -9.18 24.98 -11.03
C ALA A 220 -10.03 24.02 -10.15
N GLY A 221 -9.39 23.12 -9.41
CA GLY A 221 -10.08 22.17 -8.53
C GLY A 221 -10.74 20.99 -9.25
N ALA A 222 -10.43 20.79 -10.53
CA ALA A 222 -10.91 19.63 -11.27
C ALA A 222 -10.21 18.34 -10.84
N ASP A 223 -10.86 17.23 -11.11
CA ASP A 223 -10.27 15.92 -10.88
C ASP A 223 -9.20 15.61 -11.94
N ARG A 224 -8.12 15.00 -11.49
CA ARG A 224 -7.11 14.43 -12.37
C ARG A 224 -7.70 13.27 -13.18
N ALA A 225 -7.24 13.12 -14.42
CA ALA A 225 -7.67 12.02 -15.27
C ALA A 225 -7.33 10.65 -14.65
N ASP A 226 -8.23 9.68 -14.81
CA ASP A 226 -8.03 8.31 -14.36
C ASP A 226 -6.75 7.70 -14.93
N GLU A 227 -6.02 6.99 -14.08
CA GLU A 227 -4.88 6.17 -14.49
C GLU A 227 -5.30 4.73 -14.72
N LYS A 228 -4.82 4.12 -15.78
CA LYS A 228 -4.99 2.70 -16.09
C LYS A 228 -3.63 2.09 -16.36
N ALA A 229 -3.35 0.95 -15.72
CA ALA A 229 -2.09 0.27 -15.91
C ALA A 229 -2.29 -1.24 -16.06
N LEU A 230 -1.51 -1.85 -16.94
CA LEU A 230 -1.43 -3.29 -17.13
C LEU A 230 0.02 -3.72 -16.89
N PHE A 231 0.21 -4.62 -15.91
CA PHE A 231 1.50 -5.17 -15.57
C PHE A 231 1.53 -6.67 -15.81
N THR A 232 2.61 -7.15 -16.39
CA THR A 232 2.90 -8.58 -16.43
C THR A 232 4.29 -8.82 -15.86
N ARG A 233 4.40 -9.82 -14.97
CA ARG A 233 5.63 -10.19 -14.30
C ARG A 233 5.85 -11.70 -14.36
N ALA A 234 7.04 -12.12 -14.79
CA ALA A 234 7.55 -13.46 -14.56
C ALA A 234 8.40 -13.47 -13.28
N GLN A 235 8.17 -14.46 -12.42
CA GLN A 235 8.91 -14.60 -11.16
C GLN A 235 9.46 -16.03 -11.06
N LEU A 236 10.77 -16.12 -10.87
CA LEU A 236 11.50 -17.36 -10.58
C LEU A 236 11.98 -17.31 -9.13
N SER A 237 11.79 -18.41 -8.40
CA SER A 237 12.26 -18.61 -7.02
C SER A 237 13.11 -19.88 -6.97
N PHE A 238 14.26 -19.86 -6.31
CA PHE A 238 15.21 -20.98 -6.18
C PHE A 238 15.77 -21.05 -4.76
#